data_6e6d3472edc02c1d624aa24e9106e81a
#
_entry.id   6e6d3472edc02c1d624aa24e9106e81a
#
_cell.length_a   1.000
_cell.length_b   1.000
_cell.length_c   1.000
_cell.angle_alpha   90.00
_cell.angle_beta   90.00
_cell.angle_gamma   90.00
#
_symmetry.space_group_name_H-M   'P 1'
#
loop_
_entity.id
_entity.type
_entity.pdbx_description
1 polymer ?
#
loop_
_entity_poly.entity_id
_entity_poly.type
_entity_poly.pdbx_seq_one_letter_code
_entity_poly.pdbx_strand_id
1 'polypeptide(L)'
;LDLLISAQNGFKNLRKKGIIPFEIKSAQSLVRRLMEFVEDCAIVPMFEIGERFQVQANELDGYSYEGTPFNNATEIKQVEVISPGWRIMDKEIVISYPRVKEVMEVLVNET
;
A
#
# COMPACT_ATOMS: atom_id res chain seq x y z
N LEU A 1 3.07 4.63 8.53
CA LEU A 1 3.34 5.15 7.17
C LEU A 1 2.08 5.15 6.31
N ASP A 2 1.31 4.08 6.32
CA ASP A 2 0.04 4.03 5.58
C ASP A 2 -0.94 5.08 6.09
N LEU A 3 -0.95 5.31 7.39
CA LEU A 3 -1.80 6.31 8.01
C LEU A 3 -1.43 7.72 7.56
N LEU A 4 -0.13 8.00 7.43
CA LEU A 4 0.34 9.29 6.93
C LEU A 4 -0.08 9.53 5.48
N ILE A 5 0.02 8.52 4.64
CA ILE A 5 -0.40 8.62 3.25
C ILE A 5 -1.90 8.84 3.16
N SER A 6 -2.69 8.13 3.95
CA SER A 6 -4.14 8.31 4.00
C SER A 6 -4.51 9.71 4.43
N ALA A 7 -3.84 10.25 5.44
CA ALA A 7 -4.06 11.62 5.90
C ALA A 7 -3.73 12.63 4.81
N GLN A 8 -2.60 12.44 4.13
CA GLN A 8 -2.18 13.34 3.05
C GLN A 8 -3.21 13.35 1.92
N ASN A 9 -3.73 12.19 1.55
CA ASN A 9 -4.75 12.09 0.50
C ASN A 9 -6.06 12.74 0.93
N GLY A 10 -6.44 12.59 2.19
CA GLY A 10 -7.61 13.24 2.75
C GLY A 10 -7.52 14.77 2.67
N PHE A 11 -6.35 15.32 3.01
CA PHE A 11 -6.13 16.76 2.90
C PHE A 11 -6.19 17.27 1.46
N LYS A 12 -5.66 16.50 0.51
CA LYS A 12 -5.77 16.85 -0.91
C LYS A 12 -7.22 16.93 -1.36
N ASN A 13 -8.06 16.00 -0.90
CA ASN A 13 -9.49 16.00 -1.24
C ASN A 13 -10.20 17.22 -0.66
N LEU A 14 -9.87 17.60 0.58
CA LEU A 14 -10.45 18.80 1.20
C LEU A 14 -10.02 20.06 0.44
N ARG A 15 -8.78 20.12 0.00
CA ARG A 15 -8.28 21.26 -0.78
C ARG A 15 -9.05 21.42 -2.09
N LYS A 16 -9.34 20.30 -2.76
CA LYS A 16 -10.12 20.34 -4.00
C LYS A 16 -11.53 20.85 -3.77
N LYS A 17 -12.09 20.65 -2.59
CA LYS A 17 -13.42 21.15 -2.23
C LYS A 17 -13.41 22.60 -1.76
N GLY A 18 -12.24 23.22 -1.64
CA GLY A 18 -12.11 24.59 -1.21
C GLY A 18 -12.34 24.81 0.28
N ILE A 19 -12.41 23.75 1.07
CA ILE A 19 -12.64 23.82 2.51
C ILE A 19 -11.32 23.56 3.21
N ILE A 20 -10.64 24.63 3.68
CA ILE A 20 -9.37 24.48 4.39
C ILE A 20 -9.38 25.36 5.65
N PRO A 21 -10.00 24.91 6.75
CA PRO A 21 -9.90 25.61 8.03
C PRO A 21 -8.44 25.67 8.50
N PHE A 22 -8.16 26.65 9.35
CA PHE A 22 -6.79 26.87 9.85
C PHE A 22 -6.23 25.62 10.52
N GLU A 23 -7.04 24.92 11.31
CA GLU A 23 -6.60 23.71 12.01
C GLU A 23 -6.20 22.61 11.04
N ILE A 24 -6.90 22.50 9.92
CA ILE A 24 -6.57 21.51 8.89
C ILE A 24 -5.27 21.88 8.19
N LYS A 25 -5.02 23.18 7.96
CA LYS A 25 -3.74 23.62 7.38
C LYS A 25 -2.57 23.26 8.28
N SER A 26 -2.73 23.43 9.59
CA SER A 26 -1.68 23.08 10.54
C SER A 26 -1.41 21.58 10.55
N ALA A 27 -2.46 20.77 10.55
CA ALA A 27 -2.32 19.32 10.50
C ALA A 27 -1.70 18.87 9.18
N GLN A 28 -2.09 19.49 8.07
CA GLN A 28 -1.53 19.21 6.75
C GLN A 28 -0.02 19.48 6.71
N SER A 29 0.41 20.60 7.31
CA SER A 29 1.83 20.95 7.40
C SER A 29 2.61 19.89 8.19
N LEU A 30 2.03 19.42 9.29
CA LEU A 30 2.66 18.39 10.12
C LEU A 30 2.81 17.09 9.33
N VAL A 31 1.77 16.65 8.65
CA VAL A 31 1.80 15.42 7.84
C VAL A 31 2.89 15.55 6.76
N ARG A 32 2.97 16.68 6.08
CA ARG A 32 4.00 16.89 5.07
C ARG A 32 5.41 16.79 5.65
N ARG A 33 5.65 17.39 6.81
CA ARG A 33 6.95 17.32 7.47
C ARG A 33 7.31 15.91 7.88
N LEU A 34 6.34 15.13 8.35
CA LEU A 34 6.56 13.74 8.69
C LEU A 34 6.90 12.91 7.45
N MET A 35 6.24 13.17 6.32
CA MET A 35 6.55 12.49 5.07
C MET A 35 7.96 12.83 4.57
N GLU A 36 8.37 14.10 4.68
CA GLU A 36 9.73 14.51 4.32
C GLU A 36 10.76 13.81 5.20
N PHE A 37 10.48 13.70 6.50
CA PHE A 37 11.35 12.98 7.42
C PHE A 37 11.48 11.50 7.03
N VAL A 38 10.38 10.86 6.67
CA VAL A 38 10.38 9.47 6.22
C VAL A 38 11.24 9.30 4.97
N GLU A 39 11.12 10.22 4.01
CA GLU A 39 11.94 10.21 2.81
C GLU A 39 13.43 10.40 3.12
N ASP A 40 13.75 11.31 4.04
CA ASP A 40 15.14 11.56 4.45
C ASP A 40 15.77 10.34 5.12
N CYS A 41 14.95 9.50 5.76
CA CYS A 41 15.41 8.26 6.36
C CYS A 41 15.59 7.12 5.34
N ALA A 42 15.37 7.40 4.06
CA ALA A 42 15.43 6.42 2.97
C ALA A 42 14.43 5.29 3.13
N ILE A 43 13.28 5.57 3.75
CA ILE A 43 12.17 4.62 3.84
C ILE A 43 11.34 4.76 2.58
N VAL A 44 11.21 3.67 1.83
CA VAL A 44 10.53 3.68 0.53
C VAL A 44 9.44 2.61 0.48
N PRO A 45 8.37 2.86 -0.28
CA PRO A 45 7.36 1.82 -0.49
C PRO A 45 7.91 0.72 -1.39
N MET A 46 7.45 -0.50 -1.17
CA MET A 46 7.85 -1.66 -1.97
C MET A 46 7.03 -1.78 -3.23
N PHE A 47 5.76 -1.38 -3.19
CA PHE A 47 4.83 -1.47 -4.30
C PHE A 47 3.94 -0.24 -4.35
N GLU A 48 3.20 -0.08 -5.44
CA GLU A 48 2.16 0.93 -5.54
C GLU A 48 0.81 0.33 -5.18
N ILE A 49 -0.04 1.10 -4.48
CA ILE A 49 -1.40 0.66 -4.17
C ILE A 49 -2.16 0.47 -5.48
N GLY A 50 -2.84 -0.66 -5.62
CA GLY A 50 -3.56 -1.00 -6.83
C GLY A 50 -2.76 -1.81 -7.83
N GLU A 51 -1.47 -1.96 -7.61
CA GLU A 51 -0.62 -2.80 -8.46
C GLU A 51 -1.08 -4.26 -8.37
N ARG A 52 -1.10 -4.96 -9.49
CA ARG A 52 -1.54 -6.36 -9.56
C ARG A 52 -0.41 -7.24 -10.07
N PHE A 53 -0.29 -8.41 -9.47
CA PHE A 53 0.70 -9.39 -9.90
C PHE A 53 0.28 -10.78 -9.42
N GLN A 54 1.04 -11.79 -9.85
CA GLN A 54 0.78 -13.18 -9.48
C GLN A 54 1.70 -13.60 -8.35
N VAL A 55 1.18 -14.38 -7.40
CA VAL A 55 1.96 -14.96 -6.32
C VAL A 55 1.71 -16.45 -6.22
N GLN A 56 2.75 -17.21 -5.88
CA GLN A 56 2.64 -18.61 -5.53
C GLN A 56 2.52 -18.77 -4.02
N ALA A 57 1.94 -19.88 -3.61
CA ALA A 57 1.75 -20.18 -2.19
C ALA A 57 3.07 -20.12 -1.41
N ASN A 58 4.17 -20.58 -2.02
CA ASN A 58 5.48 -20.58 -1.37
C ASN A 58 6.13 -19.19 -1.27
N GLU A 59 5.52 -18.18 -1.86
CA GLU A 59 6.01 -16.80 -1.79
C GLU A 59 5.27 -15.97 -0.73
N LEU A 60 4.28 -16.54 -0.05
CA LEU A 60 3.41 -15.79 0.86
C LEU A 60 4.12 -15.22 2.09
N ASP A 61 5.29 -15.75 2.44
CA ASP A 61 6.03 -15.24 3.59
C ASP A 61 6.42 -13.77 3.46
N GLY A 62 6.47 -13.26 2.24
CA GLY A 62 6.79 -11.86 1.99
C GLY A 62 5.60 -10.93 1.94
N TYR A 63 4.38 -11.42 2.23
CA TYR A 63 3.14 -10.64 2.09
C TYR A 63 2.20 -10.92 3.24
N SER A 64 1.33 -9.95 3.51
CA SER A 64 0.13 -10.17 4.32
C SER A 64 -1.02 -10.41 3.34
N TYR A 65 -1.41 -11.65 3.18
CA TYR A 65 -2.35 -12.07 2.15
C TYR A 65 -3.77 -12.14 2.69
N GLU A 66 -4.72 -11.61 1.94
CA GLU A 66 -6.15 -11.74 2.20
C GLU A 66 -6.81 -12.41 0.99
N GLY A 67 -7.45 -13.55 1.22
CA GLY A 67 -8.14 -14.26 0.16
C GLY A 67 -8.37 -15.72 0.51
N THR A 68 -8.73 -16.52 -0.48
CA THR A 68 -8.97 -17.95 -0.29
C THR A 68 -7.64 -18.68 -0.07
N PRO A 69 -7.67 -19.79 0.69
CA PRO A 69 -6.45 -20.57 0.92
C PRO A 69 -5.90 -21.15 -0.39
N PHE A 70 -4.59 -21.31 -0.44
CA PHE A 70 -3.95 -22.02 -1.54
C PHE A 70 -4.08 -23.52 -1.35
N ASN A 71 -4.33 -24.24 -2.41
CA ASN A 71 -4.53 -25.70 -2.36
C ASN A 71 -3.21 -26.47 -2.31
N ASN A 72 -2.15 -25.89 -2.87
CA ASN A 72 -0.82 -26.50 -2.88
C ASN A 72 0.24 -25.42 -3.03
N ALA A 73 1.51 -25.81 -2.86
CA ALA A 73 2.62 -24.86 -2.83
C ALA A 73 2.91 -24.18 -4.17
N THR A 74 2.44 -24.76 -5.26
CA THR A 74 2.70 -24.21 -6.61
C THR A 74 1.50 -23.49 -7.20
N GLU A 75 0.38 -23.47 -6.49
CA GLU A 75 -0.78 -22.73 -6.97
C GLU A 75 -0.47 -21.24 -7.09
N ILE A 76 -0.93 -20.62 -8.18
CA ILE A 76 -0.71 -19.22 -8.46
C ILE A 76 -2.05 -18.49 -8.37
N LYS A 77 -2.05 -17.36 -7.66
CA LYS A 77 -3.22 -16.50 -7.58
C LYS A 77 -2.84 -15.09 -7.93
N GLN A 78 -3.76 -14.37 -8.53
CA GLN A 78 -3.58 -12.96 -8.82
C GLN A 78 -4.00 -12.13 -7.61
N VAL A 79 -3.18 -11.14 -7.26
CA VAL A 79 -3.43 -10.27 -6.12
C VAL A 79 -3.29 -8.82 -6.49
N GLU A 80 -3.89 -7.97 -5.68
CA GLU A 80 -3.79 -6.51 -5.80
C GLU A 80 -3.24 -5.94 -4.51
N VAL A 81 -2.32 -5.01 -4.62
CA VAL A 81 -1.70 -4.36 -3.46
C VAL A 81 -2.70 -3.39 -2.83
N ILE A 82 -3.00 -3.58 -1.55
CA ILE A 82 -3.85 -2.68 -0.76
C ILE A 82 -3.05 -1.83 0.22
N SER A 83 -1.82 -2.26 0.54
CA SER A 83 -0.89 -1.50 1.35
C SER A 83 0.51 -1.79 0.81
N PRO A 84 1.34 -0.77 0.56
CA PRO A 84 2.55 -0.95 -0.25
C PRO A 84 3.68 -1.72 0.42
N GLY A 85 3.64 -1.89 1.74
CA GLY A 85 4.83 -2.37 2.44
C GLY A 85 5.95 -1.33 2.37
N TRP A 86 6.86 -1.36 3.33
CA TRP A 86 7.90 -0.35 3.46
C TRP A 86 9.24 -0.99 3.78
N ARG A 87 10.29 -0.46 3.19
CA ARG A 87 11.66 -0.95 3.43
C ARG A 87 12.63 0.23 3.47
N ILE A 88 13.81 -0.04 3.99
CA ILE A 88 14.92 0.91 3.95
C ILE A 88 15.68 0.69 2.64
N MET A 89 15.83 1.75 1.84
CA MET A 89 16.33 1.66 0.46
C MET A 89 17.67 0.95 0.33
N ASP A 90 18.64 1.31 1.17
CA ASP A 90 20.01 0.81 1.05
C ASP A 90 20.25 -0.48 1.82
N LYS A 91 19.24 -1.05 2.44
CA LYS A 91 19.34 -2.26 3.26
C LYS A 91 18.17 -3.18 2.96
N GLU A 92 18.39 -4.47 3.10
CA GLU A 92 17.31 -5.44 2.93
C GLU A 92 16.47 -5.54 4.21
N ILE A 93 16.16 -4.40 4.80
CA ILE A 93 15.35 -4.35 6.02
C ILE A 93 13.94 -3.98 5.65
N VAL A 94 13.01 -4.89 5.89
CA VAL A 94 11.58 -4.66 5.69
C VAL A 94 11.01 -4.11 6.99
N ILE A 95 10.38 -2.93 6.92
CA ILE A 95 9.72 -2.31 8.07
C ILE A 95 8.33 -2.89 8.24
N SER A 96 7.59 -3.05 7.14
CA SER A 96 6.29 -3.70 7.14
C SER A 96 6.09 -4.41 5.81
N TYR A 97 5.48 -5.59 5.86
CA TYR A 97 5.20 -6.35 4.65
C TYR A 97 4.01 -5.74 3.89
N PRO A 98 4.03 -5.81 2.55
CA PRO A 98 2.90 -5.34 1.77
C PRO A 98 1.66 -6.20 2.05
N ARG A 99 0.51 -5.55 2.08
CA ARG A 99 -0.76 -6.24 2.19
C ARG A 99 -1.34 -6.37 0.80
N VAL A 100 -1.74 -7.59 0.46
CA VAL A 100 -2.31 -7.89 -0.85
C VAL A 100 -3.60 -8.67 -0.65
N LYS A 101 -4.53 -8.49 -1.59
CA LYS A 101 -5.77 -9.26 -1.58
C LYS A 101 -5.92 -10.00 -2.88
N GLU A 102 -6.53 -11.17 -2.82
CA GLU A 102 -6.83 -11.95 -4.00
C GLU A 102 -7.78 -11.18 -4.91
N VAL A 103 -7.45 -11.16 -6.20
CA VAL A 103 -8.33 -10.60 -7.23
C VAL A 103 -9.05 -11.77 -7.87
N MET A 104 -10.37 -11.79 -7.69
CA MET A 104 -11.18 -12.80 -8.35
C MET A 104 -11.56 -12.28 -9.72
N GLU A 105 -11.01 -12.91 -10.75
CA GLU A 105 -11.41 -12.58 -12.10
C GLU A 105 -12.84 -12.99 -12.32
N VAL A 106 -13.65 -12.01 -12.63
CA VAL A 106 -15.00 -12.29 -13.08
C VAL A 106 -14.87 -12.84 -14.49
N LEU A 107 -15.19 -14.10 -14.62
CA LEU A 107 -15.09 -14.76 -15.90
C LEU A 107 -16.21 -14.33 -16.83
N VAL A 108 -16.35 -13.06 -17.02
CA VAL A 108 -17.44 -12.53 -17.82
C VAL A 108 -17.25 -12.81 -19.25
N ASN A 109 -16.06 -13.05 -19.58
CA ASN A 109 -15.69 -13.17 -20.97
C ASN A 109 -15.95 -14.50 -21.52
N GLU A 110 -16.30 -15.42 -20.70
CA GLU A 110 -16.62 -16.71 -21.19
C GLU A 110 -17.90 -16.73 -21.91
N THR A 111 -18.48 -15.69 -21.87
CA THR A 111 -19.64 -15.60 -22.74
C THR A 111 -19.23 -15.59 -24.19
#